data_0511f6a535238beced759770ac52519a
#
_entry.id   0511f6a535238beced759770ac52519a
#
_cell.length_a   1.000
_cell.length_b   1.000
_cell.length_c   1.000
_cell.angle_alpha   90.00
_cell.angle_beta   90.00
_cell.angle_gamma   90.00
#
_symmetry.space_group_name_H-M   'P 1'
#
loop_
_entity.id
_entity.type
_entity.pdbx_description
1 polymer ?
#
loop_
_entity_poly.entity_id
_entity_poly.type
_entity_poly.pdbx_seq_one_letter_code
_entity_poly.pdbx_strand_id
1 'polypeptide(L)'
;MNKFTVHKGLVAPMDRENVDTDAIIPKQFLKSIRKTGFGENLFDEWRYLDKGEPGQDPASRKPNPDFVLNQPRYAGASVLLARKNFGCGSSREHAPWAIDQYGFRALIAPSYADIFFNNCFKNGLLPIQLPEAQVAQLFDEVAAFPGYELTIDLERQVVVKPQGDELPFEVQAFRKFCLINGLDDIGLTLRYKDKIAAFEAERLATKPWLAHTMPV
;
A
#
# COMPACT_ATOMS: atom_id res chain seq x y z
N MET A 1 0.14 -11.54 -4.99
CA MET A 1 0.92 -10.38 -4.48
C MET A 1 2.37 -10.76 -4.18
N ASN A 2 3.29 -9.80 -4.00
CA ASN A 2 4.68 -10.07 -3.64
C ASN A 2 4.80 -10.46 -2.15
N LYS A 3 5.71 -11.41 -1.84
CA LYS A 3 6.02 -11.79 -0.45
C LYS A 3 6.63 -10.61 0.30
N PHE A 4 6.30 -10.51 1.58
CA PHE A 4 6.91 -9.55 2.50
C PHE A 4 7.48 -10.32 3.70
N THR A 5 8.79 -10.32 3.86
CA THR A 5 9.48 -10.91 5.02
C THR A 5 10.29 -9.84 5.74
N VAL A 6 11.43 -9.46 5.18
CA VAL A 6 12.25 -8.35 5.63
C VAL A 6 12.37 -7.32 4.51
N HIS A 7 12.18 -6.05 4.83
CA HIS A 7 12.31 -4.95 3.88
C HIS A 7 13.14 -3.84 4.51
N LYS A 8 14.22 -3.45 3.81
CA LYS A 8 15.01 -2.26 4.17
C LYS A 8 14.74 -1.18 3.14
N GLY A 9 14.36 0.01 3.57
CA GLY A 9 14.00 1.08 2.67
C GLY A 9 14.17 2.47 3.22
N LEU A 10 14.43 3.41 2.30
CA LEU A 10 14.45 4.84 2.56
C LEU A 10 13.06 5.32 2.98
N VAL A 11 13.03 6.20 3.98
CA VAL A 11 11.79 6.73 4.55
C VAL A 11 11.45 8.09 3.93
N ALA A 12 10.22 8.22 3.38
CA ALA A 12 9.66 9.50 2.98
C ALA A 12 8.66 10.01 4.02
N PRO A 13 8.83 11.22 4.58
CA PRO A 13 7.94 11.77 5.59
C PRO A 13 6.76 12.50 4.95
N MET A 14 5.55 11.99 5.11
CA MET A 14 4.30 12.68 4.82
C MET A 14 3.78 13.31 6.11
N ASP A 15 4.31 14.48 6.46
CA ASP A 15 3.97 15.17 7.72
C ASP A 15 2.58 15.85 7.65
N ARG A 16 1.56 15.04 7.45
CA ARG A 16 0.15 15.45 7.36
C ARG A 16 -0.74 14.46 8.08
N GLU A 17 -1.68 14.99 8.85
CA GLU A 17 -2.78 14.23 9.43
C GLU A 17 -3.96 14.15 8.45
N ASN A 18 -4.84 13.17 8.66
CA ASN A 18 -6.09 13.04 7.90
C ASN A 18 -5.89 13.03 6.38
N VAL A 19 -4.81 12.38 5.93
CA VAL A 19 -4.57 12.18 4.49
C VAL A 19 -5.67 11.27 3.96
N ASP A 20 -6.59 11.82 3.18
CA ASP A 20 -7.73 11.08 2.65
C ASP A 20 -7.42 10.38 1.33
N THR A 21 -8.31 9.48 0.93
CA THR A 21 -8.14 8.69 -0.29
C THR A 21 -8.25 9.52 -1.58
N ASP A 22 -8.90 10.71 -1.54
CA ASP A 22 -8.93 11.63 -2.67
C ASP A 22 -7.58 12.34 -2.85
N ALA A 23 -6.89 12.66 -1.76
CA ALA A 23 -5.53 13.18 -1.80
C ALA A 23 -4.52 12.11 -2.28
N ILE A 24 -4.69 10.84 -1.84
CA ILE A 24 -3.82 9.73 -2.25
C ILE A 24 -3.97 9.47 -3.76
N ILE A 25 -5.21 9.37 -4.25
CA ILE A 25 -5.51 9.17 -5.67
C ILE A 25 -6.78 9.94 -6.05
N PRO A 26 -6.67 11.06 -6.80
CA PRO A 26 -7.80 11.88 -7.19
C PRO A 26 -8.81 11.14 -8.05
N LYS A 27 -10.08 11.48 -7.87
CA LYS A 27 -11.24 10.77 -8.46
C LYS A 27 -11.23 10.66 -9.98
N GLN A 28 -10.60 11.62 -10.70
CA GLN A 28 -10.53 11.58 -12.17
C GLN A 28 -9.79 10.34 -12.68
N PHE A 29 -8.82 9.81 -11.92
CA PHE A 29 -8.04 8.63 -12.30
C PHE A 29 -8.74 7.31 -12.00
N LEU A 30 -9.85 7.32 -11.25
CA LEU A 30 -10.60 6.11 -10.88
C LEU A 30 -11.44 5.51 -12.02
N LYS A 31 -11.54 6.21 -13.15
CA LYS A 31 -12.29 5.74 -14.34
C LYS A 31 -11.59 4.61 -15.09
N SER A 32 -10.32 4.34 -14.80
CA SER A 32 -9.59 3.25 -15.43
C SER A 32 -10.11 1.89 -14.98
N ILE A 33 -10.35 1.00 -15.94
CA ILE A 33 -10.68 -0.41 -15.70
C ILE A 33 -9.42 -1.26 -15.45
N ARG A 34 -8.24 -0.71 -15.68
CA ARG A 34 -6.95 -1.38 -15.44
C ARG A 34 -6.63 -1.35 -13.95
N LYS A 35 -5.94 -2.37 -13.46
CA LYS A 35 -5.41 -2.43 -12.08
C LYS A 35 -3.98 -1.89 -11.94
N THR A 36 -3.41 -1.33 -13.02
CA THR A 36 -2.03 -0.85 -13.10
C THR A 36 -1.97 0.57 -13.67
N GLY A 37 -0.86 1.29 -13.39
CA GLY A 37 -0.64 2.66 -13.86
C GLY A 37 -1.11 3.74 -12.86
N PHE A 38 -1.43 3.37 -11.62
CA PHE A 38 -1.89 4.33 -10.61
C PHE A 38 -0.73 5.00 -9.84
N GLY A 39 0.46 4.38 -9.82
CA GLY A 39 1.62 4.94 -9.10
C GLY A 39 2.04 6.32 -9.61
N GLU A 40 1.90 6.57 -10.91
CA GLU A 40 2.19 7.86 -11.52
C GLU A 40 1.30 8.99 -11.00
N ASN A 41 0.08 8.63 -10.58
CA ASN A 41 -0.94 9.56 -10.08
C ASN A 41 -1.02 9.61 -8.55
N LEU A 42 -0.07 8.97 -7.84
CA LEU A 42 0.00 9.04 -6.38
C LEU A 42 0.18 10.48 -5.93
N PHE A 43 -0.68 10.96 -5.05
CA PHE A 43 -0.69 12.35 -4.54
C PHE A 43 -0.66 13.40 -5.65
N ASP A 44 -1.35 13.18 -6.76
CA ASP A 44 -1.27 13.99 -7.98
C ASP A 44 -1.44 15.49 -7.72
N GLU A 45 -2.46 15.89 -6.95
CA GLU A 45 -2.75 17.29 -6.64
C GLU A 45 -1.68 17.97 -5.76
N TRP A 46 -0.86 17.20 -5.07
CA TRP A 46 0.23 17.72 -4.26
C TRP A 46 1.59 17.63 -4.95
N ARG A 47 1.75 16.59 -5.79
CA ARG A 47 2.99 16.35 -6.54
C ARG A 47 3.19 17.30 -7.71
N TYR A 48 2.11 17.81 -8.27
CA TYR A 48 2.18 18.65 -9.47
C TYR A 48 1.51 19.99 -9.25
N LEU A 49 2.01 21.03 -9.93
CA LEU A 49 1.48 22.39 -9.92
C LEU A 49 0.33 22.57 -10.92
N ASP A 50 0.20 21.67 -11.88
CA ASP A 50 -0.86 21.62 -12.89
C ASP A 50 -1.83 20.49 -12.57
N LYS A 51 -3.07 20.62 -12.99
CA LYS A 51 -4.09 19.60 -12.82
C LYS A 51 -3.83 18.40 -13.73
N GLY A 52 -3.83 17.19 -13.16
CA GLY A 52 -3.68 15.96 -13.92
C GLY A 52 -4.95 15.49 -14.58
N GLU A 53 -4.80 14.94 -15.79
CA GLU A 53 -5.88 14.32 -16.55
C GLU A 53 -5.51 12.86 -16.90
N PRO A 54 -6.50 11.94 -16.98
CA PRO A 54 -6.24 10.56 -17.35
C PRO A 54 -5.55 10.44 -18.71
N GLY A 55 -4.43 9.69 -18.76
CA GLY A 55 -3.66 9.48 -19.99
C GLY A 55 -2.66 10.58 -20.32
N GLN A 56 -2.55 11.60 -19.48
CA GLN A 56 -1.51 12.62 -19.63
C GLN A 56 -0.12 12.03 -19.35
N ASP A 57 0.86 12.35 -20.20
CA ASP A 57 2.25 11.94 -19.99
C ASP A 57 2.82 12.60 -18.73
N PRO A 58 3.28 11.84 -17.73
CA PRO A 58 3.89 12.38 -16.51
C PRO A 58 5.09 13.32 -16.80
N ALA A 59 5.83 13.07 -17.88
CA ALA A 59 6.96 13.91 -18.29
C ALA A 59 6.55 15.33 -18.73
N SER A 60 5.28 15.51 -19.12
CA SER A 60 4.73 16.82 -19.49
C SER A 60 4.26 17.65 -18.29
N ARG A 61 4.19 17.04 -17.10
CA ARG A 61 3.67 17.66 -15.88
C ARG A 61 4.70 18.61 -15.26
N LYS A 62 4.20 19.55 -14.47
CA LYS A 62 5.02 20.50 -13.71
C LYS A 62 5.18 20.02 -12.26
N PRO A 63 6.31 19.36 -11.90
CA PRO A 63 6.50 18.88 -10.55
C PRO A 63 6.48 20.04 -9.54
N ASN A 64 5.82 19.83 -8.40
CA ASN A 64 5.89 20.72 -7.25
C ASN A 64 7.18 20.44 -6.46
N PRO A 65 8.19 21.36 -6.47
CA PRO A 65 9.47 21.12 -5.82
C PRO A 65 9.37 21.04 -4.29
N ASP A 66 8.32 21.62 -3.71
CA ASP A 66 8.12 21.64 -2.25
C ASP A 66 7.48 20.34 -1.75
N PHE A 67 6.94 19.52 -2.64
CA PHE A 67 6.34 18.27 -2.22
C PHE A 67 7.38 17.19 -1.94
N VAL A 68 7.26 16.54 -0.79
CA VAL A 68 8.27 15.60 -0.26
C VAL A 68 8.72 14.53 -1.26
N LEU A 69 7.81 13.91 -2.01
CA LEU A 69 8.16 12.84 -2.95
C LEU A 69 8.85 13.34 -4.24
N ASN A 70 8.89 14.64 -4.47
CA ASN A 70 9.61 15.25 -5.58
C ASN A 70 11.01 15.72 -5.18
N GLN A 71 11.32 15.68 -3.88
CA GLN A 71 12.65 16.06 -3.38
C GLN A 71 13.68 14.95 -3.65
N PRO A 72 14.84 15.26 -4.23
CA PRO A 72 15.86 14.25 -4.56
C PRO A 72 16.30 13.38 -3.37
N ARG A 73 16.27 13.94 -2.15
CA ARG A 73 16.67 13.21 -0.94
C ARG A 73 15.75 12.03 -0.60
N TYR A 74 14.53 11.98 -1.15
CA TYR A 74 13.56 10.91 -0.95
C TYR A 74 13.31 10.08 -2.22
N ALA A 75 14.11 10.29 -3.25
CA ALA A 75 13.98 9.49 -4.47
C ALA A 75 14.22 8.01 -4.18
N GLY A 76 13.30 7.15 -4.65
CA GLY A 76 13.34 5.72 -4.38
C GLY A 76 12.90 5.30 -2.98
N ALA A 77 12.30 6.19 -2.19
CA ALA A 77 11.74 5.83 -0.89
C ALA A 77 10.70 4.73 -1.02
N SER A 78 10.76 3.74 -0.12
CA SER A 78 9.87 2.58 -0.10
C SER A 78 9.18 2.36 1.24
N VAL A 79 9.42 3.25 2.21
CA VAL A 79 8.69 3.34 3.47
C VAL A 79 8.06 4.72 3.57
N LEU A 80 6.75 4.80 3.72
CA LEU A 80 6.03 6.06 3.90
C LEU A 80 5.72 6.25 5.38
N LEU A 81 6.24 7.34 5.96
CA LEU A 81 5.92 7.75 7.33
C LEU A 81 4.84 8.83 7.30
N ALA A 82 3.74 8.63 8.01
CA ALA A 82 2.60 9.54 8.01
C ALA A 82 2.09 9.85 9.42
N ARG A 83 1.26 10.88 9.55
CA ARG A 83 0.56 11.21 10.79
C ARG A 83 -0.74 10.40 10.90
N LYS A 84 -1.50 10.64 11.97
CA LYS A 84 -2.72 9.91 12.31
C LYS A 84 -3.82 9.99 11.25
N ASN A 85 -4.71 8.99 11.30
CA ASN A 85 -5.90 8.88 10.46
C ASN A 85 -5.58 8.85 8.95
N PHE A 86 -4.51 8.14 8.57
CA PHE A 86 -4.11 8.02 7.18
C PHE A 86 -5.08 7.12 6.39
N GLY A 87 -5.41 7.52 5.16
CA GLY A 87 -6.32 6.78 4.28
C GLY A 87 -7.80 6.96 4.64
N CYS A 88 -8.15 8.06 5.34
CA CYS A 88 -9.55 8.40 5.65
C CYS A 88 -10.35 8.74 4.37
N GLY A 89 -11.65 8.99 4.53
CA GLY A 89 -12.55 9.32 3.41
C GLY A 89 -13.17 8.09 2.76
N SER A 90 -13.34 8.14 1.44
CA SER A 90 -14.07 7.11 0.71
C SER A 90 -13.30 5.79 0.61
N SER A 91 -14.04 4.66 0.66
CA SER A 91 -13.45 3.33 0.46
C SER A 91 -12.97 3.14 -0.97
N ARG A 92 -11.66 3.25 -1.20
CA ARG A 92 -11.05 3.10 -2.52
C ARG A 92 -9.86 2.17 -2.49
N GLU A 93 -9.98 1.05 -3.18
CA GLU A 93 -8.87 0.10 -3.34
C GLU A 93 -7.73 0.67 -4.20
N HIS A 94 -8.04 1.66 -5.05
CA HIS A 94 -7.05 2.37 -5.86
C HIS A 94 -5.99 3.11 -5.04
N ALA A 95 -6.32 3.55 -3.80
CA ALA A 95 -5.35 4.24 -2.96
C ALA A 95 -4.18 3.33 -2.55
N PRO A 96 -4.37 2.12 -2.00
CA PRO A 96 -3.29 1.16 -1.82
C PRO A 96 -2.57 0.78 -3.12
N TRP A 97 -3.29 0.65 -4.26
CA TRP A 97 -2.64 0.37 -5.54
C TRP A 97 -1.69 1.48 -5.97
N ALA A 98 -2.10 2.74 -5.83
CA ALA A 98 -1.25 3.88 -6.17
C ALA A 98 0.02 3.91 -5.31
N ILE A 99 -0.10 3.63 -4.02
CA ILE A 99 1.02 3.60 -3.08
C ILE A 99 1.99 2.47 -3.41
N ASP A 100 1.49 1.23 -3.61
CA ASP A 100 2.32 0.06 -3.95
C ASP A 100 3.01 0.25 -5.29
N GLN A 101 2.28 0.70 -6.33
CA GLN A 101 2.82 0.90 -7.67
C GLN A 101 3.79 2.08 -7.79
N TYR A 102 3.74 3.03 -6.85
CA TYR A 102 4.76 4.06 -6.75
C TYR A 102 6.10 3.52 -6.21
N GLY A 103 6.05 2.40 -5.46
CA GLY A 103 7.21 1.73 -4.93
C GLY A 103 7.24 1.60 -3.40
N PHE A 104 6.22 2.07 -2.70
CA PHE A 104 6.13 1.87 -1.26
C PHE A 104 5.77 0.42 -0.93
N ARG A 105 6.46 -0.13 0.06
CA ARG A 105 6.24 -1.48 0.59
C ARG A 105 5.61 -1.47 1.97
N ALA A 106 5.88 -0.43 2.74
CA ALA A 106 5.34 -0.28 4.09
C ALA A 106 4.92 1.16 4.36
N LEU A 107 3.93 1.30 5.22
CA LEU A 107 3.43 2.56 5.76
C LEU A 107 3.60 2.53 7.28
N ILE A 108 4.01 3.64 7.88
CA ILE A 108 4.10 3.79 9.33
C ILE A 108 3.28 5.02 9.73
N ALA A 109 2.28 4.82 10.59
CA ALA A 109 1.46 5.91 11.12
C ALA A 109 0.89 5.55 12.50
N PRO A 110 0.43 6.56 13.29
CA PRO A 110 -0.24 6.29 14.57
C PRO A 110 -1.60 5.60 14.41
N SER A 111 -2.31 5.90 13.31
CA SER A 111 -3.61 5.27 13.00
C SER A 111 -3.95 5.38 11.52
N TYR A 112 -4.84 4.50 11.09
CA TYR A 112 -5.36 4.42 9.73
C TYR A 112 -6.89 4.35 9.77
N ALA A 113 -7.54 4.72 8.67
CA ALA A 113 -8.93 4.37 8.47
C ALA A 113 -9.08 2.86 8.23
N ASP A 114 -10.08 2.23 8.84
CA ASP A 114 -10.24 0.78 8.88
C ASP A 114 -10.27 0.12 7.50
N ILE A 115 -11.01 0.70 6.56
CA ILE A 115 -11.14 0.14 5.22
C ILE A 115 -9.81 0.24 4.46
N PHE A 116 -9.12 1.37 4.54
CA PHE A 116 -7.81 1.55 3.95
C PHE A 116 -6.79 0.56 4.52
N PHE A 117 -6.74 0.43 5.84
CA PHE A 117 -5.89 -0.52 6.55
C PHE A 117 -6.09 -1.96 6.07
N ASN A 118 -7.35 -2.39 5.95
CA ASN A 118 -7.69 -3.71 5.44
C ASN A 118 -7.28 -3.91 3.98
N ASN A 119 -7.50 -2.91 3.12
CA ASN A 119 -7.14 -2.96 1.71
C ASN A 119 -5.63 -3.00 1.48
N CYS A 120 -4.82 -2.38 2.35
CA CYS A 120 -3.37 -2.49 2.29
C CYS A 120 -2.91 -3.95 2.35
N PHE A 121 -3.38 -4.71 3.34
CA PHE A 121 -3.00 -6.13 3.48
C PHE A 121 -3.40 -6.99 2.28
N LYS A 122 -4.56 -6.73 1.69
CA LYS A 122 -5.04 -7.46 0.49
C LYS A 122 -4.16 -7.23 -0.73
N ASN A 123 -3.47 -6.09 -0.77
CA ASN A 123 -2.63 -5.67 -1.89
C ASN A 123 -1.13 -5.86 -1.63
N GLY A 124 -0.72 -6.45 -0.49
CA GLY A 124 0.68 -6.73 -0.19
C GLY A 124 1.46 -5.55 0.39
N LEU A 125 0.76 -4.48 0.78
CA LEU A 125 1.32 -3.32 1.46
C LEU A 125 1.18 -3.51 2.96
N LEU A 126 2.26 -3.30 3.72
CA LEU A 126 2.26 -3.47 5.18
C LEU A 126 1.99 -2.14 5.90
N PRO A 127 0.78 -1.90 6.43
CA PRO A 127 0.53 -0.77 7.30
C PRO A 127 0.92 -1.13 8.74
N ILE A 128 1.82 -0.33 9.32
CA ILE A 128 2.36 -0.48 10.68
C ILE A 128 1.80 0.62 11.55
N GLN A 129 1.20 0.27 12.68
CA GLN A 129 0.79 1.22 13.70
C GLN A 129 1.85 1.30 14.79
N LEU A 130 2.32 2.52 15.06
CA LEU A 130 3.22 2.82 16.17
C LEU A 130 2.61 3.92 17.05
N PRO A 131 2.95 3.98 18.34
CA PRO A 131 2.56 5.09 19.20
C PRO A 131 2.94 6.45 18.62
N GLU A 132 2.07 7.45 18.80
CA GLU A 132 2.26 8.80 18.21
C GLU A 132 3.60 9.43 18.58
N ALA A 133 4.07 9.21 19.82
CA ALA A 133 5.38 9.70 20.26
C ALA A 133 6.56 9.06 19.47
N GLN A 134 6.47 7.76 19.16
CA GLN A 134 7.49 7.08 18.36
C GLN A 134 7.46 7.57 16.90
N VAL A 135 6.27 7.77 16.34
CA VAL A 135 6.12 8.34 14.99
C VAL A 135 6.68 9.76 14.95
N ALA A 136 6.42 10.61 15.96
CA ALA A 136 6.98 11.95 16.04
C ALA A 136 8.52 11.92 16.09
N GLN A 137 9.10 11.04 16.90
CA GLN A 137 10.55 10.85 16.95
C GLN A 137 11.11 10.41 15.58
N LEU A 138 10.44 9.50 14.86
CA LEU A 138 10.87 9.11 13.53
C LEU A 138 10.85 10.28 12.53
N PHE A 139 9.87 11.20 12.61
CA PHE A 139 9.87 12.41 11.79
C PHE A 139 11.08 13.28 12.06
N ASP A 140 11.44 13.48 13.34
CA ASP A 140 12.62 14.28 13.73
C ASP A 140 13.92 13.63 13.21
N GLU A 141 14.04 12.31 13.33
CA GLU A 141 15.20 11.55 12.86
C GLU A 141 15.32 11.61 11.32
N VAL A 142 14.22 11.42 10.58
CA VAL A 142 14.19 11.52 9.10
C VAL A 142 14.55 12.94 8.64
N ALA A 143 14.12 13.97 9.35
CA ALA A 143 14.45 15.35 9.03
C ALA A 143 15.95 15.62 9.26
N ALA A 144 16.50 15.13 10.37
CA ALA A 144 17.89 15.35 10.79
C ALA A 144 18.92 14.58 9.93
N PHE A 145 18.57 13.36 9.48
CA PHE A 145 19.51 12.46 8.81
C PHE A 145 19.09 12.18 7.35
N PRO A 146 19.78 12.79 6.34
CA PRO A 146 19.56 12.43 4.94
C PRO A 146 19.86 10.95 4.68
N GLY A 147 19.00 10.31 3.89
CA GLY A 147 19.16 8.89 3.59
C GLY A 147 18.72 7.96 4.74
N TYR A 148 17.85 8.42 5.63
CA TYR A 148 17.36 7.64 6.76
C TYR A 148 16.57 6.41 6.27
N GLU A 149 17.05 5.23 6.60
CA GLU A 149 16.46 3.95 6.23
C GLU A 149 15.95 3.21 7.47
N LEU A 150 14.86 2.50 7.31
CA LEU A 150 14.35 1.56 8.30
C LEU A 150 14.40 0.14 7.76
N THR A 151 14.70 -0.82 8.62
CA THR A 151 14.55 -2.25 8.32
C THR A 151 13.30 -2.76 9.02
N ILE A 152 12.36 -3.28 8.24
CA ILE A 152 11.09 -3.81 8.73
C ILE A 152 11.15 -5.33 8.64
N ASP A 153 11.14 -5.99 9.78
CA ASP A 153 11.12 -7.45 9.89
C ASP A 153 9.71 -7.89 10.31
N LEU A 154 8.95 -8.42 9.34
CA LEU A 154 7.59 -8.87 9.58
C LEU A 154 7.54 -10.16 10.41
N GLU A 155 8.55 -11.03 10.29
CA GLU A 155 8.58 -12.28 11.05
C GLU A 155 8.77 -12.00 12.54
N ARG A 156 9.65 -11.07 12.88
CA ARG A 156 9.88 -10.60 14.26
C ARG A 156 8.88 -9.54 14.71
N GLN A 157 8.17 -8.91 13.77
CA GLN A 157 7.27 -7.77 14.00
C GLN A 157 7.99 -6.60 14.69
N VAL A 158 9.11 -6.20 14.11
CA VAL A 158 9.90 -5.05 14.57
C VAL A 158 10.29 -4.14 13.42
N VAL A 159 10.30 -2.84 13.68
CA VAL A 159 10.95 -1.82 12.85
C VAL A 159 12.28 -1.51 13.50
N VAL A 160 13.38 -1.76 12.79
CA VAL A 160 14.75 -1.55 13.26
C VAL A 160 15.27 -0.25 12.70
N LYS A 161 15.70 0.64 13.60
CA LYS A 161 16.34 1.92 13.25
C LYS A 161 17.80 1.72 12.81
N PRO A 162 18.43 2.71 12.13
CA PRO A 162 19.83 2.61 11.72
C PRO A 162 20.81 2.32 12.87
N GLN A 163 20.50 2.78 14.07
CA GLN A 163 21.32 2.58 15.28
C GLN A 163 21.11 1.22 15.95
N GLY A 164 20.14 0.43 15.49
CA GLY A 164 19.80 -0.89 16.01
C GLY A 164 18.65 -0.91 17.01
N ASP A 165 18.07 0.24 17.36
CA ASP A 165 16.88 0.30 18.21
C ASP A 165 15.70 -0.37 17.50
N GLU A 166 14.93 -1.15 18.25
CA GLU A 166 13.77 -1.90 17.73
C GLU A 166 12.47 -1.31 18.25
N LEU A 167 11.54 -1.04 17.33
CA LEU A 167 10.19 -0.61 17.62
C LEU A 167 9.23 -1.77 17.31
N PRO A 168 8.66 -2.44 18.32
CA PRO A 168 7.75 -3.55 18.11
C PRO A 168 6.41 -3.06 17.54
N PHE A 169 5.80 -3.87 16.68
CA PHE A 169 4.45 -3.65 16.17
C PHE A 169 3.66 -4.96 16.10
N GLU A 170 2.34 -4.85 16.03
CA GLU A 170 1.47 -6.02 15.99
C GLU A 170 0.79 -6.15 14.63
N VAL A 171 0.76 -7.38 14.12
CA VAL A 171 -0.02 -7.77 12.94
C VAL A 171 -0.79 -9.05 13.26
N GLN A 172 -2.08 -9.06 12.94
CA GLN A 172 -2.91 -10.24 13.09
C GLN A 172 -2.27 -11.45 12.39
N ALA A 173 -2.23 -12.61 13.07
CA ALA A 173 -1.52 -13.80 12.60
C ALA A 173 -1.90 -14.24 11.16
N PHE A 174 -3.18 -14.17 10.80
CA PHE A 174 -3.63 -14.52 9.45
C PHE A 174 -3.10 -13.53 8.39
N ARG A 175 -3.12 -12.23 8.66
CA ARG A 175 -2.58 -11.19 7.76
C ARG A 175 -1.07 -11.34 7.58
N LYS A 176 -0.35 -11.59 8.68
CA LYS A 176 1.08 -11.90 8.66
C LYS A 176 1.37 -13.12 7.78
N PHE A 177 0.61 -14.20 7.95
CA PHE A 177 0.73 -15.40 7.13
C PHE A 177 0.52 -15.10 5.64
N CYS A 178 -0.50 -14.32 5.28
CA CYS A 178 -0.78 -13.93 3.89
C CYS A 178 0.36 -13.12 3.28
N LEU A 179 0.87 -12.11 3.99
CA LEU A 179 1.99 -11.28 3.51
C LEU A 179 3.28 -12.09 3.32
N ILE A 180 3.67 -12.91 4.31
CA ILE A 180 4.89 -13.74 4.24
C ILE A 180 4.82 -14.71 3.05
N ASN A 181 3.65 -15.28 2.77
CA ASN A 181 3.48 -16.23 1.69
C ASN A 181 3.09 -15.60 0.34
N GLY A 182 2.82 -14.30 0.29
CA GLY A 182 2.41 -13.60 -0.93
C GLY A 182 0.99 -14.00 -1.39
N LEU A 183 0.09 -14.29 -0.46
CA LEU A 183 -1.25 -14.80 -0.73
C LEU A 183 -2.28 -13.66 -0.65
N ASP A 184 -2.89 -13.34 -1.78
CA ASP A 184 -4.13 -12.57 -1.86
C ASP A 184 -5.37 -13.48 -1.75
N ASP A 185 -6.57 -12.90 -1.84
CA ASP A 185 -7.83 -13.65 -1.72
C ASP A 185 -7.94 -14.77 -2.78
N ILE A 186 -7.42 -14.52 -4.00
CA ILE A 186 -7.38 -15.51 -5.08
C ILE A 186 -6.36 -16.60 -4.77
N GLY A 187 -5.15 -16.23 -4.35
CA GLY A 187 -4.09 -17.16 -3.98
C GLY A 187 -4.50 -18.09 -2.84
N LEU A 188 -5.24 -17.57 -1.85
CA LEU A 188 -5.83 -18.37 -0.77
C LEU A 188 -6.82 -19.40 -1.31
N THR A 189 -7.72 -19.00 -2.22
CA THR A 189 -8.71 -19.89 -2.82
C THR A 189 -8.04 -20.97 -3.67
N LEU A 190 -7.03 -20.62 -4.46
CA LEU A 190 -6.29 -21.56 -5.32
C LEU A 190 -5.57 -22.67 -4.56
N ARG A 191 -5.32 -22.52 -3.27
CA ARG A 191 -4.78 -23.61 -2.43
C ARG A 191 -5.76 -24.80 -2.31
N TYR A 192 -7.02 -24.57 -2.59
CA TYR A 192 -8.08 -25.57 -2.55
C TYR A 192 -8.60 -25.97 -3.95
N LYS A 193 -7.83 -25.68 -5.02
CA LYS A 193 -8.25 -25.90 -6.41
C LYS A 193 -8.80 -27.31 -6.67
N ASP A 194 -8.16 -28.34 -6.10
CA ASP A 194 -8.55 -29.73 -6.32
C ASP A 194 -9.90 -30.03 -5.65
N LYS A 195 -10.17 -29.46 -4.46
CA LYS A 195 -11.47 -29.57 -3.78
C LYS A 195 -12.57 -28.80 -4.53
N ILE A 196 -12.22 -27.64 -5.09
CA ILE A 196 -13.13 -26.82 -5.90
C ILE A 196 -13.50 -27.60 -7.18
N ALA A 197 -12.50 -28.13 -7.89
CA ALA A 197 -12.73 -28.91 -9.11
C ALA A 197 -13.58 -30.17 -8.85
N ALA A 198 -13.35 -30.88 -7.75
CA ALA A 198 -14.16 -32.02 -7.36
C ALA A 198 -15.63 -31.64 -7.08
N PHE A 199 -15.83 -30.53 -6.35
CA PHE A 199 -17.16 -30.00 -6.08
C PHE A 199 -17.87 -29.55 -7.36
N GLU A 200 -17.19 -28.88 -8.27
CA GLU A 200 -17.73 -28.43 -9.54
C GLU A 200 -18.14 -29.64 -10.40
N ALA A 201 -17.32 -30.69 -10.48
CA ALA A 201 -17.63 -31.89 -11.20
C ALA A 201 -18.92 -32.59 -10.69
N GLU A 202 -19.04 -32.76 -9.36
CA GLU A 202 -20.22 -33.31 -8.71
C GLU A 202 -21.47 -32.43 -8.96
N ARG A 203 -21.31 -31.11 -8.81
CA ARG A 203 -22.38 -30.14 -9.02
C ARG A 203 -22.89 -30.15 -10.46
N LEU A 204 -22.00 -30.20 -11.45
CA LEU A 204 -22.37 -30.24 -12.86
C LEU A 204 -23.02 -31.56 -13.25
N ALA A 205 -22.62 -32.69 -12.65
CA ALA A 205 -23.29 -33.98 -12.85
C ALA A 205 -24.72 -33.98 -12.33
N THR A 206 -24.98 -33.32 -11.20
CA THR A 206 -26.32 -33.22 -10.61
C THR A 206 -27.18 -32.09 -11.17
N LYS A 207 -26.54 -31.04 -11.70
CA LYS A 207 -27.18 -29.81 -12.23
C LYS A 207 -26.58 -29.42 -13.58
N PRO A 208 -26.81 -30.25 -14.66
CA PRO A 208 -26.14 -30.04 -15.94
C PRO A 208 -26.51 -28.72 -16.64
N TRP A 209 -27.63 -28.10 -16.27
CA TRP A 209 -28.03 -26.79 -16.79
C TRP A 209 -27.11 -25.64 -16.34
N LEU A 210 -26.25 -25.84 -15.33
CA LEU A 210 -25.26 -24.87 -14.89
C LEU A 210 -23.99 -24.92 -15.74
N ALA A 211 -23.81 -25.93 -16.60
CA ALA A 211 -22.66 -26.04 -17.49
C ALA A 211 -22.70 -25.07 -18.69
N HIS A 212 -23.82 -24.38 -18.91
CA HIS A 212 -23.89 -23.38 -19.96
C HIS A 212 -23.12 -22.13 -19.58
N THR A 213 -21.91 -22.03 -20.12
CA THR A 213 -21.20 -20.76 -20.21
C THR A 213 -22.03 -19.84 -21.11
N MET A 214 -22.53 -18.73 -20.57
CA MET A 214 -23.07 -17.68 -21.43
C MET A 214 -21.97 -17.27 -22.41
N PRO A 215 -22.27 -17.21 -23.72
CA PRO A 215 -21.29 -16.65 -24.66
C PRO A 215 -21.03 -15.21 -24.25
N VAL A 216 -19.74 -14.88 -24.06
CA VAL A 216 -19.23 -13.54 -23.76
C VAL A 216 -19.32 -12.70 -25.02
#